data_b742e14f557b7ea56ea2c5dcdf40ea3f
#
_entry.id   b742e14f557b7ea56ea2c5dcdf40ea3f
#
_cell.length_a   1.000
_cell.length_b   1.000
_cell.length_c   1.000
_cell.angle_alpha   90.00
_cell.angle_beta   90.00
_cell.angle_gamma   90.00
#
_symmetry.space_group_name_H-M   'P 1'
#
loop_
_entity.id
_entity.type
_entity.pdbx_description
1 polymer ?
#
loop_
_entity_poly.entity_id
_entity_poly.type
_entity_poly.pdbx_seq_one_letter_code
_entity_poly.pdbx_strand_id
1 'polypeptide(L)'
;IPQGGNHEFNALKPKITSLVQIQRQLITKILADSKKLFNEGNKEDGSFKLLQTYRGLPKNKALIKFLSEDGIKQSLLKTENFYMQDNNREMPKVDAELYFTIDEKNNQIELTDRGIEHLSSDINDDNFFILPDVSIKIANIESQKLEIEKEAEEKERLYSEFSLKSERIHTLNQLLKAFTLFEKDIEYVVMDNKVKIVDEQTGRIMDG
;
A
#
# COMPACT_ATOMS: atom_id res chain seq x y z
N ILE A 1 5.26 -27.33 3.02
CA ILE A 1 4.62 -26.09 2.56
C ILE A 1 3.31 -25.99 3.34
N PRO A 2 3.08 -24.95 4.17
CA PRO A 2 1.82 -24.80 4.89
C PRO A 2 0.69 -24.60 3.90
N GLN A 3 -0.31 -25.48 3.91
CA GLN A 3 -1.48 -25.41 3.03
C GLN A 3 -2.39 -24.19 3.29
N GLY A 4 -2.16 -23.45 4.38
CA GLY A 4 -2.92 -22.23 4.73
C GLY A 4 -2.63 -21.01 3.86
N GLY A 5 -1.40 -20.82 3.41
CA GLY A 5 -0.99 -19.62 2.66
C GLY A 5 -1.64 -19.46 1.28
N ASN A 6 -1.93 -20.56 0.60
CA ASN A 6 -2.56 -20.50 -0.73
C ASN A 6 -4.04 -20.10 -0.70
N HIS A 7 -4.76 -20.45 0.37
CA HIS A 7 -6.18 -20.11 0.50
C HIS A 7 -6.37 -18.61 0.80
N GLU A 8 -5.60 -18.05 1.71
CA GLU A 8 -5.62 -16.60 2.01
C GLU A 8 -5.17 -15.77 0.82
N PHE A 9 -4.13 -16.19 0.12
CA PHE A 9 -3.66 -15.55 -1.11
C PHE A 9 -4.77 -15.46 -2.17
N ASN A 10 -5.45 -16.57 -2.44
CA ASN A 10 -6.54 -16.63 -3.42
C ASN A 10 -7.76 -15.80 -2.99
N ALA A 11 -8.04 -15.69 -1.70
CA ALA A 11 -9.12 -14.87 -1.17
C ALA A 11 -8.80 -13.37 -1.24
N LEU A 12 -7.54 -12.97 -1.03
CA LEU A 12 -7.10 -11.57 -1.06
C LEU A 12 -6.92 -11.01 -2.46
N LYS A 13 -6.53 -11.84 -3.44
CA LYS A 13 -6.23 -11.40 -4.81
C LYS A 13 -7.35 -10.59 -5.47
N PRO A 14 -8.64 -10.98 -5.45
CA PRO A 14 -9.72 -10.17 -6.02
C PRO A 14 -9.90 -8.83 -5.31
N LYS A 15 -9.73 -8.80 -3.98
CA LYS A 15 -9.83 -7.58 -3.17
C LYS A 15 -8.72 -6.59 -3.51
N ILE A 16 -7.50 -7.07 -3.67
CA ILE A 16 -6.34 -6.24 -4.08
C ILE A 16 -6.51 -5.74 -5.50
N THR A 17 -6.95 -6.56 -6.43
CA THR A 17 -7.22 -6.15 -7.82
C THR A 17 -8.26 -5.03 -7.86
N SER A 18 -9.34 -5.16 -7.11
CA SER A 18 -10.37 -4.12 -6.96
C SER A 18 -9.79 -2.83 -6.37
N LEU A 19 -9.02 -2.93 -5.30
CA LEU A 19 -8.38 -1.80 -4.63
C LEU A 19 -7.45 -1.02 -5.58
N VAL A 20 -6.61 -1.72 -6.33
CA VAL A 20 -5.69 -1.12 -7.31
C VAL A 20 -6.46 -0.42 -8.42
N GLN A 21 -7.54 -1.02 -8.91
CA GLN A 21 -8.38 -0.42 -9.95
C GLN A 21 -9.07 0.86 -9.47
N ILE A 22 -9.61 0.85 -8.27
CA ILE A 22 -10.24 2.04 -7.65
C ILE A 22 -9.21 3.14 -7.48
N GLN A 23 -8.00 2.83 -7.02
CA GLN A 23 -6.94 3.82 -6.91
C GLN A 23 -6.53 4.39 -8.26
N ARG A 24 -6.43 3.58 -9.31
CA ARG A 24 -6.15 4.07 -10.66
C ARG A 24 -7.20 5.07 -11.15
N GLN A 25 -8.47 4.79 -10.91
CA GLN A 25 -9.56 5.70 -11.25
C GLN A 25 -9.47 7.00 -10.45
N LEU A 26 -9.21 6.92 -9.15
CA LEU A 26 -9.01 8.07 -8.28
C LEU A 26 -7.83 8.93 -8.75
N ILE A 27 -6.70 8.32 -9.04
CA ILE A 27 -5.50 9.02 -9.51
C ILE A 27 -5.73 9.70 -10.86
N THR A 28 -6.45 9.08 -11.78
CA THR A 28 -6.82 9.71 -13.06
C THR A 28 -7.59 11.00 -12.82
N LYS A 29 -8.54 10.98 -11.89
CA LYS A 29 -9.33 12.17 -11.53
C LYS A 29 -8.47 13.24 -10.86
N ILE A 30 -7.67 12.87 -9.87
CA ILE A 30 -6.80 13.79 -9.14
C ILE A 30 -5.79 14.46 -10.07
N LEU A 31 -5.21 13.71 -11.01
CA LEU A 31 -4.28 14.26 -12.01
C LEU A 31 -4.98 15.26 -12.93
N ALA A 32 -6.19 14.97 -13.38
CA ALA A 32 -6.98 15.90 -14.18
C ALA A 32 -7.27 17.21 -13.42
N ASP A 33 -7.63 17.10 -12.15
CA ASP A 33 -7.85 18.26 -11.27
C ASP A 33 -6.55 19.07 -11.08
N SER A 34 -5.41 18.40 -10.90
CA SER A 34 -4.10 19.06 -10.81
C SER A 34 -3.79 19.88 -12.06
N LYS A 35 -3.93 19.28 -13.25
CA LYS A 35 -3.72 19.97 -14.53
C LYS A 35 -4.61 21.20 -14.69
N LYS A 36 -5.89 21.06 -14.34
CA LYS A 36 -6.84 22.15 -14.39
C LYS A 36 -6.42 23.31 -13.48
N LEU A 37 -6.04 23.01 -12.22
CA LEU A 37 -5.59 24.01 -11.25
C LEU A 37 -4.32 24.74 -11.73
N PHE A 38 -3.35 24.05 -12.30
CA PHE A 38 -2.17 24.67 -12.91
C PHE A 38 -2.56 25.60 -14.06
N ASN A 39 -3.47 25.21 -14.93
CA ASN A 39 -3.96 26.03 -16.03
C ASN A 39 -4.72 27.28 -15.55
N GLU A 40 -5.39 27.19 -14.43
CA GLU A 40 -6.08 28.32 -13.80
C GLU A 40 -5.13 29.24 -12.99
N GLY A 41 -3.85 28.91 -12.92
CA GLY A 41 -2.83 29.65 -12.16
C GLY A 41 -2.79 29.33 -10.67
N ASN A 42 -3.61 28.41 -10.18
CA ASN A 42 -3.58 27.95 -8.79
C ASN A 42 -2.52 26.86 -8.61
N LYS A 43 -1.27 27.30 -8.51
CA LYS A 43 -0.10 26.40 -8.40
C LYS A 43 -0.03 25.67 -7.07
N GLU A 44 -0.54 26.25 -5.99
CA GLU A 44 -0.49 25.64 -4.66
C GLU A 44 -1.36 24.39 -4.60
N ASP A 45 -2.65 24.52 -4.91
CA ASP A 45 -3.58 23.40 -4.92
C ASP A 45 -3.25 22.39 -6.05
N GLY A 46 -2.80 22.89 -7.21
CA GLY A 46 -2.31 22.05 -8.30
C GLY A 46 -1.15 21.16 -7.88
N SER A 47 -0.19 21.72 -7.15
CA SER A 47 0.97 20.98 -6.63
C SER A 47 0.60 19.98 -5.54
N PHE A 48 -0.37 20.31 -4.70
CA PHE A 48 -0.92 19.38 -3.72
C PHE A 48 -1.54 18.14 -4.41
N LYS A 49 -2.39 18.35 -5.39
CA LYS A 49 -3.00 17.28 -6.21
C LYS A 49 -1.94 16.48 -6.99
N LEU A 50 -0.90 17.15 -7.49
CA LEU A 50 0.22 16.51 -8.15
C LEU A 50 0.97 15.56 -7.20
N LEU A 51 1.23 16.00 -5.96
CA LEU A 51 1.86 15.16 -4.94
C LEU A 51 0.99 13.95 -4.58
N GLN A 52 -0.32 14.13 -4.43
CA GLN A 52 -1.26 13.01 -4.24
C GLN A 52 -1.15 11.98 -5.36
N THR A 53 -1.13 12.44 -6.61
CA THR A 53 -0.97 11.58 -7.79
C THR A 53 0.32 10.78 -7.74
N TYR A 54 1.44 11.45 -7.43
CA TYR A 54 2.76 10.83 -7.35
C TYR A 54 2.85 9.80 -6.22
N ARG A 55 2.28 10.10 -5.06
CA ARG A 55 2.25 9.16 -3.93
C ARG A 55 1.31 7.97 -4.17
N GLY A 56 0.28 8.17 -4.96
CA GLY A 56 -0.68 7.10 -5.26
C GLY A 56 -0.25 6.14 -6.35
N LEU A 57 0.29 6.65 -7.45
CA LEU A 57 0.80 5.87 -8.60
C LEU A 57 1.97 6.60 -9.27
N PRO A 58 3.20 6.51 -8.76
CA PRO A 58 4.35 7.26 -9.27
C PRO A 58 4.74 6.87 -10.69
N LYS A 59 4.43 5.66 -11.15
CA LYS A 59 4.70 5.16 -12.52
C LYS A 59 3.52 5.38 -13.49
N ASN A 60 2.50 6.13 -13.12
CA ASN A 60 1.39 6.44 -14.01
C ASN A 60 1.88 7.19 -15.25
N LYS A 61 1.58 6.66 -16.44
CA LYS A 61 2.08 7.21 -17.71
C LYS A 61 1.67 8.66 -17.96
N ALA A 62 0.42 9.01 -17.63
CA ALA A 62 -0.07 10.38 -17.78
C ALA A 62 0.64 11.34 -16.79
N LEU A 63 0.93 10.89 -15.57
CA LEU A 63 1.73 11.63 -14.60
C LEU A 63 3.15 11.88 -15.11
N ILE A 64 3.81 10.84 -15.60
CA ILE A 64 5.19 10.94 -16.13
C ILE A 64 5.24 11.94 -17.28
N LYS A 65 4.25 11.89 -18.19
CA LYS A 65 4.13 12.84 -19.27
C LYS A 65 3.94 14.28 -18.75
N PHE A 66 3.08 14.47 -17.75
CA PHE A 66 2.84 15.78 -17.14
C PHE A 66 4.09 16.33 -16.44
N LEU A 67 4.85 15.48 -15.76
CA LEU A 67 6.11 15.84 -15.11
C LEU A 67 7.20 16.29 -16.09
N SER A 68 7.09 15.95 -17.37
CA SER A 68 8.01 16.43 -18.41
C SER A 68 7.73 17.85 -18.86
N GLU A 69 6.56 18.41 -18.52
CA GLU A 69 6.23 19.81 -18.80
C GLU A 69 7.05 20.76 -17.91
N ASP A 70 7.35 21.94 -18.44
CA ASP A 70 8.20 22.92 -17.78
C ASP A 70 7.67 23.34 -16.41
N GLY A 71 8.52 23.28 -15.40
CA GLY A 71 8.23 23.67 -14.02
C GLY A 71 7.39 22.68 -13.19
N ILE A 72 6.77 21.67 -13.80
CA ILE A 72 5.87 20.73 -13.10
C ILE A 72 6.66 19.83 -12.14
N LYS A 73 7.77 19.24 -12.59
CA LYS A 73 8.63 18.42 -11.74
C LYS A 73 9.20 19.20 -10.57
N GLN A 74 9.58 20.46 -10.79
CA GLN A 74 10.08 21.34 -9.72
C GLN A 74 9.00 21.63 -8.68
N SER A 75 7.76 21.85 -9.11
CA SER A 75 6.60 22.02 -8.22
C SER A 75 6.35 20.78 -7.37
N LEU A 76 6.43 19.58 -7.97
CA LEU A 76 6.32 18.32 -7.23
C LEU A 76 7.39 18.20 -6.15
N LEU A 77 8.65 18.37 -6.50
CA LEU A 77 9.78 18.23 -5.56
C LEU A 77 9.70 19.24 -4.41
N LYS A 78 9.34 20.48 -4.71
CA LYS A 78 9.16 21.52 -3.69
C LYS A 78 8.03 21.18 -2.71
N THR A 79 6.92 20.69 -3.23
CA THR A 79 5.75 20.31 -2.42
C THR A 79 6.05 19.05 -1.59
N GLU A 80 6.67 18.04 -2.19
CA GLU A 80 7.11 16.84 -1.46
C GLU A 80 8.03 17.21 -0.30
N ASN A 81 9.05 18.03 -0.54
CA ASN A 81 9.96 18.48 0.51
C ASN A 81 9.24 19.23 1.64
N PHE A 82 8.25 20.04 1.32
CA PHE A 82 7.46 20.73 2.33
C PHE A 82 6.70 19.75 3.24
N TYR A 83 6.02 18.76 2.67
CA TYR A 83 5.26 17.77 3.44
C TYR A 83 6.13 16.72 4.15
N MET A 84 7.39 16.55 3.72
CA MET A 84 8.37 15.67 4.39
C MET A 84 9.04 16.33 5.60
N GLN A 85 8.87 17.62 5.82
CA GLN A 85 9.39 18.31 6.99
C GLN A 85 8.78 17.76 8.29
N ASP A 86 9.46 18.01 9.41
CA ASP A 86 9.00 17.61 10.74
C ASP A 86 8.60 16.12 10.84
N ASN A 87 9.41 15.26 10.27
CA ASN A 87 9.18 13.81 10.28
C ASN A 87 7.88 13.37 9.57
N ASN A 88 7.56 14.01 8.46
CA ASN A 88 6.35 13.77 7.66
C ASN A 88 5.03 14.08 8.40
N ARG A 89 5.06 15.00 9.36
CA ARG A 89 3.90 15.32 10.20
C ARG A 89 2.65 15.69 9.39
N GLU A 90 2.83 16.43 8.31
CA GLU A 90 1.75 16.92 7.45
C GLU A 90 1.40 15.97 6.29
N MET A 91 2.24 14.97 6.03
CA MET A 91 2.04 14.03 4.92
C MET A 91 0.71 13.25 5.00
N PRO A 92 0.19 12.88 6.17
CA PRO A 92 -1.12 12.23 6.27
C PRO A 92 -2.27 13.02 5.62
N LYS A 93 -2.16 14.34 5.52
CA LYS A 93 -3.16 15.17 4.83
C LYS A 93 -3.17 14.93 3.31
N VAL A 94 -1.99 14.67 2.74
CA VAL A 94 -1.84 14.31 1.33
C VAL A 94 -2.41 12.93 1.07
N ASP A 95 -2.14 12.00 1.96
CA ASP A 95 -2.46 10.58 1.82
C ASP A 95 -3.93 10.24 2.14
N ALA A 96 -4.66 11.12 2.80
CA ALA A 96 -5.99 10.85 3.34
C ALA A 96 -7.03 10.40 2.29
N GLU A 97 -6.93 10.88 1.06
CA GLU A 97 -7.84 10.50 -0.03
C GLU A 97 -7.43 9.19 -0.72
N LEU A 98 -6.19 8.75 -0.54
CA LEU A 98 -5.64 7.57 -1.20
C LEU A 98 -6.03 6.29 -0.45
N TYR A 99 -6.09 5.18 -1.16
CA TYR A 99 -6.29 3.85 -0.56
C TYR A 99 -4.98 3.20 -0.13
N PHE A 100 -3.89 3.52 -0.79
CA PHE A 100 -2.53 3.14 -0.44
C PHE A 100 -1.55 4.17 -0.98
N THR A 101 -0.35 4.18 -0.42
CA THR A 101 0.76 5.04 -0.84
C THR A 101 1.93 4.20 -1.30
N ILE A 102 2.64 4.69 -2.31
CA ILE A 102 3.82 4.05 -2.87
C ILE A 102 5.02 4.97 -2.65
N ASP A 103 6.03 4.45 -1.96
CA ASP A 103 7.36 5.01 -1.91
C ASP A 103 8.27 4.25 -2.88
N GLU A 104 8.43 4.79 -4.07
CA GLU A 104 9.23 4.17 -5.13
C GLU A 104 10.72 4.06 -4.76
N LYS A 105 11.26 5.05 -4.06
CA LYS A 105 12.67 5.09 -3.66
C LYS A 105 13.03 3.95 -2.71
N ASN A 106 12.14 3.64 -1.77
CA ASN A 106 12.31 2.59 -0.78
C ASN A 106 11.61 1.28 -1.14
N ASN A 107 10.96 1.24 -2.30
CA ASN A 107 10.20 0.08 -2.78
C ASN A 107 9.16 -0.41 -1.76
N GLN A 108 8.47 0.54 -1.12
CA GLN A 108 7.49 0.29 -0.07
C GLN A 108 6.09 0.73 -0.48
N ILE A 109 5.10 -0.05 -0.03
CA ILE A 109 3.68 0.28 -0.16
C ILE A 109 3.05 0.22 1.21
N GLU A 110 2.25 1.22 1.54
CA GLU A 110 1.49 1.28 2.78
C GLU A 110 0.00 1.49 2.48
N LEU A 111 -0.85 0.67 3.10
CA LEU A 111 -2.28 0.91 3.11
C LEU A 111 -2.60 2.11 4.00
N THR A 112 -3.46 2.98 3.51
CA THR A 112 -4.08 4.02 4.33
C THR A 112 -5.25 3.45 5.12
N ASP A 113 -5.76 4.22 6.08
CA ASP A 113 -6.99 3.84 6.80
C ASP A 113 -8.16 3.60 5.84
N ARG A 114 -8.27 4.42 4.81
CA ARG A 114 -9.28 4.26 3.75
C ARG A 114 -9.12 2.94 2.97
N GLY A 115 -7.88 2.54 2.69
CA GLY A 115 -7.58 1.26 2.04
C GLY A 115 -7.94 0.07 2.92
N ILE A 116 -7.60 0.12 4.20
CA ILE A 116 -7.95 -0.91 5.19
C ILE A 116 -9.46 -1.03 5.33
N GLU A 117 -10.16 0.08 5.45
CA GLU A 117 -11.63 0.13 5.53
C GLU A 117 -12.28 -0.49 4.28
N HIS A 118 -11.80 -0.16 3.10
CA HIS A 118 -12.29 -0.75 1.85
C HIS A 118 -12.07 -2.26 1.78
N LEU A 119 -10.91 -2.76 2.19
CA LEU A 119 -10.59 -4.19 2.22
C LEU A 119 -11.40 -4.95 3.26
N SER A 120 -11.80 -4.29 4.35
CA SER A 120 -12.55 -4.88 5.46
C SER A 120 -14.07 -4.75 5.31
N SER A 121 -14.56 -4.05 4.30
CA SER A 121 -15.98 -3.66 4.17
C SER A 121 -16.96 -4.83 4.10
N ASP A 122 -16.52 -6.00 3.64
CA ASP A 122 -17.29 -7.24 3.53
C ASP A 122 -16.89 -8.30 4.57
N ILE A 123 -16.03 -7.93 5.52
CA ILE A 123 -15.55 -8.80 6.60
C ILE A 123 -16.16 -8.31 7.91
N ASN A 124 -16.79 -9.20 8.68
CA ASN A 124 -17.35 -8.88 9.99
C ASN A 124 -16.28 -8.84 11.12
N ASP A 125 -15.12 -8.31 10.82
CA ASP A 125 -14.01 -8.13 11.76
C ASP A 125 -13.26 -6.85 11.42
N ASP A 126 -13.53 -5.79 12.14
CA ASP A 126 -12.90 -4.48 11.95
C ASP A 126 -11.38 -4.51 12.18
N ASN A 127 -10.89 -5.52 12.88
CA ASN A 127 -9.47 -5.70 13.20
C ASN A 127 -8.77 -6.74 12.32
N PHE A 128 -9.41 -7.21 11.26
CA PHE A 128 -8.89 -8.28 10.41
C PHE A 128 -7.48 -8.00 9.85
N PHE A 129 -7.22 -6.76 9.44
CA PHE A 129 -5.94 -6.29 8.93
C PHE A 129 -5.15 -5.43 9.94
N ILE A 130 -5.55 -5.42 11.21
CA ILE A 130 -4.90 -4.63 12.26
C ILE A 130 -4.16 -5.57 13.20
N LEU A 131 -2.85 -5.34 13.37
CA LEU A 131 -2.04 -6.08 14.33
C LEU A 131 -2.46 -5.72 15.76
N PRO A 132 -2.62 -6.72 16.65
CA PRO A 132 -2.84 -6.45 18.06
C PRO A 132 -1.60 -5.80 18.67
N ASP A 133 -1.80 -4.85 19.58
CA ASP A 133 -0.72 -4.37 20.43
C ASP A 133 -0.38 -5.43 21.50
N VAL A 134 0.66 -6.20 21.22
CA VAL A 134 1.07 -7.33 22.06
C VAL A 134 1.46 -6.86 23.45
N SER A 135 2.12 -5.71 23.57
CA SER A 135 2.59 -5.19 24.86
C SER A 135 1.42 -4.83 25.79
N ILE A 136 0.44 -4.12 25.27
CA ILE A 136 -0.76 -3.75 26.03
C ILE A 136 -1.58 -4.99 26.38
N LYS A 137 -1.78 -5.90 25.44
CA LYS A 137 -2.56 -7.12 25.68
C LYS A 137 -1.88 -8.07 26.68
N ILE A 138 -0.55 -8.20 26.64
CA ILE A 138 0.20 -8.98 27.66
C ILE A 138 0.04 -8.34 29.03
N ALA A 139 0.22 -7.02 29.15
CA ALA A 139 0.03 -6.33 30.42
C ALA A 139 -1.40 -6.53 30.97
N ASN A 140 -2.40 -6.53 30.12
CA ASN A 140 -3.79 -6.80 30.50
C ASN A 140 -3.99 -8.25 30.99
N ILE A 141 -3.38 -9.25 30.34
CA ILE A 141 -3.44 -10.66 30.75
C ILE A 141 -2.78 -10.82 32.12
N GLU A 142 -1.60 -10.26 32.31
CA GLU A 142 -0.86 -10.33 33.58
C GLU A 142 -1.60 -9.64 34.73
N SER A 143 -2.30 -8.53 34.44
CA SER A 143 -3.10 -7.80 35.42
C SER A 143 -4.31 -8.59 35.95
N GLN A 144 -4.80 -9.58 35.20
CA GLN A 144 -5.94 -10.42 35.58
C GLN A 144 -5.57 -11.48 36.64
N LYS A 145 -4.27 -11.67 36.93
CA LYS A 145 -3.75 -12.66 37.94
C LYS A 145 -4.35 -14.04 37.76
N LEU A 146 -4.39 -14.51 36.52
CA LEU A 146 -4.86 -15.84 36.16
C LEU A 146 -3.95 -16.93 36.77
N GLU A 147 -4.46 -18.16 36.80
CA GLU A 147 -3.60 -19.32 37.08
C GLU A 147 -2.53 -19.46 35.98
N ILE A 148 -1.36 -19.97 36.33
CA ILE A 148 -0.17 -20.04 35.45
C ILE A 148 -0.52 -20.69 34.08
N GLU A 149 -1.27 -21.79 34.12
CA GLU A 149 -1.68 -22.48 32.87
C GLU A 149 -2.58 -21.65 32.01
N LYS A 150 -3.57 -20.94 32.58
CA LYS A 150 -4.48 -20.07 31.86
C LYS A 150 -3.79 -18.82 31.31
N GLU A 151 -2.87 -18.26 32.08
CA GLU A 151 -2.05 -17.14 31.62
C GLU A 151 -1.20 -17.54 30.42
N ALA A 152 -0.57 -18.71 30.47
CA ALA A 152 0.21 -19.24 29.35
C ALA A 152 -0.65 -19.49 28.10
N GLU A 153 -1.84 -20.06 28.26
CA GLU A 153 -2.78 -20.28 27.15
C GLU A 153 -3.24 -18.96 26.50
N GLU A 154 -3.57 -17.94 27.29
CA GLU A 154 -3.97 -16.64 26.78
C GLU A 154 -2.83 -15.93 26.04
N LYS A 155 -1.60 -16.01 26.55
CA LYS A 155 -0.41 -15.48 25.87
C LYS A 155 -0.12 -16.22 24.56
N GLU A 156 -0.24 -17.55 24.55
CA GLU A 156 -0.06 -18.35 23.33
C GLU A 156 -1.11 -18.01 22.28
N ARG A 157 -2.38 -17.84 22.66
CA ARG A 157 -3.45 -17.40 21.79
C ARG A 157 -3.17 -16.03 21.17
N LEU A 158 -2.68 -15.08 21.97
CA LEU A 158 -2.29 -13.74 21.52
C LEU A 158 -1.14 -13.79 20.50
N TYR A 159 -0.10 -14.58 20.77
CA TYR A 159 1.01 -14.73 19.82
C TYR A 159 0.59 -15.41 18.52
N SER A 160 -0.30 -16.39 18.58
CA SER A 160 -0.85 -17.05 17.41
C SER A 160 -1.69 -16.09 16.56
N GLU A 161 -2.53 -15.25 17.19
CA GLU A 161 -3.29 -14.20 16.52
C GLU A 161 -2.36 -13.19 15.83
N PHE A 162 -1.33 -12.73 16.55
CA PHE A 162 -0.34 -11.80 16.01
C PHE A 162 0.38 -12.38 14.79
N SER A 163 0.83 -13.64 14.87
CA SER A 163 1.53 -14.32 13.79
C SER A 163 0.65 -14.47 12.57
N LEU A 164 -0.60 -14.90 12.74
CA LEU A 164 -1.56 -15.05 11.64
C LEU A 164 -1.86 -13.71 10.94
N LYS A 165 -2.12 -12.66 11.71
CA LYS A 165 -2.38 -11.32 11.16
C LYS A 165 -1.15 -10.72 10.49
N SER A 166 0.03 -10.93 11.06
CA SER A 166 1.31 -10.48 10.48
C SER A 166 1.57 -11.13 9.11
N GLU A 167 1.34 -12.44 9.00
CA GLU A 167 1.46 -13.17 7.73
C GLU A 167 0.44 -12.67 6.70
N ARG A 168 -0.79 -12.40 7.11
CA ARG A 168 -1.84 -11.84 6.26
C ARG A 168 -1.47 -10.47 5.71
N ILE A 169 -0.96 -9.57 6.54
CA ILE A 169 -0.51 -8.23 6.14
C ILE A 169 0.70 -8.34 5.20
N HIS A 170 1.62 -9.25 5.48
CA HIS A 170 2.76 -9.51 4.61
C HIS A 170 2.32 -9.96 3.21
N THR A 171 1.41 -10.92 3.12
CA THR A 171 0.81 -11.39 1.86
C THR A 171 0.12 -10.25 1.10
N LEU A 172 -0.65 -9.43 1.80
CA LEU A 172 -1.32 -8.26 1.26
C LEU A 172 -0.31 -7.28 0.62
N ASN A 173 0.77 -6.96 1.33
CA ASN A 173 1.81 -6.05 0.84
C ASN A 173 2.54 -6.63 -0.37
N GLN A 174 2.82 -7.92 -0.39
CA GLN A 174 3.44 -8.59 -1.55
C GLN A 174 2.53 -8.53 -2.78
N LEU A 175 1.24 -8.76 -2.61
CA LEU A 175 0.25 -8.64 -3.71
C LEU A 175 0.17 -7.21 -4.23
N LEU A 176 0.09 -6.22 -3.34
CA LEU A 176 0.08 -4.81 -3.74
C LEU A 176 1.32 -4.44 -4.53
N LYS A 177 2.50 -4.86 -4.09
CA LYS A 177 3.76 -4.64 -4.81
C LYS A 177 3.73 -5.27 -6.20
N ALA A 178 3.28 -6.52 -6.31
CA ALA A 178 3.19 -7.22 -7.57
C ALA A 178 2.27 -6.51 -8.58
N PHE A 179 1.17 -5.91 -8.12
CA PHE A 179 0.22 -5.22 -9.00
C PHE A 179 0.54 -3.76 -9.31
N THR A 180 1.43 -3.13 -8.53
CA THR A 180 1.65 -1.67 -8.61
C THR A 180 3.08 -1.27 -8.95
N LEU A 181 4.08 -2.00 -8.48
CA LEU A 181 5.50 -1.67 -8.67
C LEU A 181 6.12 -2.38 -9.87
N PHE A 182 5.59 -3.55 -10.25
CA PHE A 182 6.12 -4.33 -11.36
C PHE A 182 5.23 -4.16 -12.58
N GLU A 183 5.81 -3.74 -13.70
CA GLU A 183 5.12 -3.70 -14.98
C GLU A 183 5.13 -5.09 -15.62
N LYS A 184 3.93 -5.57 -15.98
CA LYS A 184 3.79 -6.79 -16.76
C LYS A 184 4.53 -6.65 -18.09
N ASP A 185 5.19 -7.73 -18.52
CA ASP A 185 5.97 -7.86 -19.75
C ASP A 185 7.33 -7.12 -19.77
N ILE A 186 7.62 -6.30 -18.75
CA ILE A 186 8.93 -5.68 -18.55
C ILE A 186 9.68 -6.35 -17.41
N GLU A 187 9.06 -6.42 -16.23
CA GLU A 187 9.66 -6.96 -15.02
C GLU A 187 9.22 -8.40 -14.73
N TYR A 188 8.08 -8.80 -15.26
CA TYR A 188 7.60 -10.18 -15.19
C TYR A 188 6.73 -10.55 -16.38
N VAL A 189 6.70 -11.85 -16.69
CA VAL A 189 5.81 -12.42 -17.69
C VAL A 189 4.95 -13.51 -17.07
N VAL A 190 3.76 -13.70 -17.61
CA VAL A 190 2.87 -14.80 -17.20
C VAL A 190 2.95 -15.88 -18.29
N MET A 191 3.58 -17.00 -17.97
CA MET A 191 3.68 -18.16 -18.83
C MET A 191 3.14 -19.39 -18.08
N ASP A 192 2.29 -20.17 -18.75
CA ASP A 192 1.69 -21.39 -18.17
C ASP A 192 0.99 -21.16 -16.81
N ASN A 193 0.29 -20.04 -16.67
CA ASN A 193 -0.35 -19.59 -15.43
C ASN A 193 0.63 -19.35 -14.25
N LYS A 194 1.91 -19.21 -14.52
CA LYS A 194 2.94 -18.86 -13.53
C LYS A 194 3.53 -17.50 -13.84
N VAL A 195 3.79 -16.74 -12.79
CA VAL A 195 4.53 -15.47 -12.89
C VAL A 195 6.02 -15.80 -12.90
N LYS A 196 6.73 -15.35 -13.92
CA LYS A 196 8.18 -15.46 -14.04
C LYS A 196 8.81 -14.08 -14.07
N ILE A 197 9.87 -13.89 -13.32
CA ILE A 197 10.60 -12.61 -13.24
C ILE A 197 11.48 -12.45 -14.46
N VAL A 198 11.50 -11.25 -15.01
CA VAL A 198 12.41 -10.86 -16.09
C VAL A 198 13.58 -10.11 -15.49
N ASP A 199 14.80 -10.54 -15.80
CA ASP A 199 16.01 -9.82 -15.43
C ASP A 199 16.12 -8.54 -16.29
N GLU A 200 16.07 -7.39 -15.64
CA GLU A 200 16.09 -6.07 -16.29
C GLU A 200 17.37 -5.84 -17.13
N GLN A 201 18.49 -6.44 -16.76
CA GLN A 201 19.76 -6.24 -17.46
C GLN A 201 19.91 -7.15 -18.68
N THR A 202 19.41 -8.36 -18.62
CA THR A 202 19.61 -9.38 -19.67
C THR A 202 18.35 -9.68 -20.48
N GLY A 203 17.16 -9.28 -19.99
CA GLY A 203 15.88 -9.62 -20.56
C GLY A 203 15.54 -11.12 -20.46
N ARG A 204 16.30 -11.88 -19.67
CA ARG A 204 16.09 -13.33 -19.48
C ARG A 204 14.97 -13.59 -18.49
N ILE A 205 14.13 -14.56 -18.82
CA ILE A 205 13.08 -15.06 -17.94
C ILE A 205 13.74 -16.00 -16.93
N MET A 206 13.57 -15.70 -15.64
CA MET A 206 14.06 -16.55 -14.56
C MET A 206 12.96 -17.48 -14.08
N ASP A 207 13.29 -18.76 -13.96
CA ASP A 207 12.42 -19.75 -13.33
C ASP A 207 12.49 -19.57 -11.81
N GLY A 208 11.39 -19.14 -11.18
CA GLY A 208 11.22 -18.99 -9.76
C GLY A 208 10.70 -20.25 -9.09
#